data_c30d4f02a9fdad296020fe0e27431a3b
#
_entry.id   c30d4f02a9fdad296020fe0e27431a3b
#
_cell.length_a   1.000
_cell.length_b   1.000
_cell.length_c   1.000
_cell.angle_alpha   90.00
_cell.angle_beta   90.00
_cell.angle_gamma   90.00
#
_symmetry.space_group_name_H-M   'P 1'
#
loop_
_entity.id
_entity.type
_entity.pdbx_description
1 polymer ?
#
loop_
_entity_poly.entity_id
_entity_poly.type
_entity_poly.pdbx_seq_one_letter_code
_entity_poly.pdbx_strand_id
1 'polypeptide(L)'
;DVFGQPFPQADIDAQVDAWLERTVRSIRSTDLGDWLPREFEKEGGDLVAVAPRCADHYSPDPGLTQSGVTSVVSLDLADVTAPLGGATILGNAERVYVNEDVVLITQTDYRYSYDASASLQTIIHRFDIAGSATSYTASGAVPGSIHDQFSLDERDGIIRVSATEQPWGRGGGVTISPGIAVDAPA
;
A
#
# COMPACT_ATOMS: atom_id res chain seq x y z
N ASP A 1 6.63 26.71 -37.54
CA ASP A 1 6.03 25.40 -37.24
C ASP A 1 6.92 24.62 -36.27
N VAL A 2 6.67 24.81 -34.98
CA VAL A 2 7.46 24.13 -33.90
C VAL A 2 6.98 22.69 -33.65
N PHE A 3 5.93 22.24 -34.32
CA PHE A 3 5.29 20.94 -34.08
C PHE A 3 5.58 19.84 -35.10
N GLY A 4 6.57 20.03 -35.97
CA GLY A 4 6.78 19.10 -37.10
C GLY A 4 8.12 18.36 -37.19
N GLN A 5 9.08 18.63 -36.31
CA GLN A 5 10.36 17.92 -36.34
C GLN A 5 10.42 16.93 -35.15
N PRO A 6 10.57 15.62 -35.41
CA PRO A 6 10.84 14.69 -34.33
C PRO A 6 12.18 15.07 -33.68
N PHE A 7 12.20 15.16 -32.35
CA PHE A 7 13.47 15.30 -31.62
C PHE A 7 14.42 14.17 -32.03
N PRO A 8 15.68 14.47 -32.32
CA PRO A 8 16.66 13.42 -32.59
C PRO A 8 16.69 12.42 -31.42
N GLN A 9 16.60 11.14 -31.70
CA GLN A 9 16.57 10.10 -30.67
C GLN A 9 17.76 10.24 -29.70
N ALA A 10 18.94 10.56 -30.21
CA ALA A 10 20.14 10.78 -29.41
C ALA A 10 19.98 11.92 -28.36
N ASP A 11 19.22 12.98 -28.68
CA ASP A 11 18.99 14.07 -27.74
C ASP A 11 18.01 13.63 -26.63
N ILE A 12 17.03 12.80 -26.99
CA ILE A 12 16.10 12.21 -26.03
C ILE A 12 16.86 11.27 -25.08
N ASP A 13 17.68 10.38 -25.64
CA ASP A 13 18.47 9.41 -24.87
C ASP A 13 19.43 10.15 -23.89
N ALA A 14 20.14 11.18 -24.37
CA ALA A 14 21.03 11.99 -23.53
C ALA A 14 20.27 12.72 -22.39
N GLN A 15 19.05 13.21 -22.65
CA GLN A 15 18.23 13.85 -21.61
C GLN A 15 17.72 12.83 -20.58
N VAL A 16 17.31 11.63 -21.04
CA VAL A 16 16.88 10.53 -20.16
C VAL A 16 18.04 10.07 -19.28
N ASP A 17 19.23 9.87 -19.85
CA ASP A 17 20.42 9.49 -19.10
C ASP A 17 20.79 10.54 -18.04
N ALA A 18 20.82 11.81 -18.43
CA ALA A 18 21.09 12.90 -17.49
C ALA A 18 20.03 13.03 -16.39
N TRP A 19 18.76 12.77 -16.70
CA TRP A 19 17.69 12.73 -15.72
C TRP A 19 17.87 11.55 -14.77
N LEU A 20 18.15 10.37 -15.29
CA LEU A 20 18.38 9.15 -14.51
C LEU A 20 19.55 9.32 -13.54
N GLU A 21 20.70 9.84 -14.01
CA GLU A 21 21.85 10.12 -13.16
C GLU A 21 21.51 11.09 -12.00
N ARG A 22 20.79 12.18 -12.30
CA ARG A 22 20.36 13.12 -11.26
C ARG A 22 19.43 12.47 -10.25
N THR A 23 18.45 11.69 -10.74
CA THR A 23 17.46 11.00 -9.89
C THR A 23 18.14 9.97 -8.99
N VAL A 24 19.01 9.12 -9.53
CA VAL A 24 19.77 8.14 -8.75
C VAL A 24 20.67 8.83 -7.71
N ARG A 25 21.30 9.93 -8.08
CA ARG A 25 22.12 10.70 -7.14
C ARG A 25 21.26 11.29 -6.01
N SER A 26 20.11 11.86 -6.35
CA SER A 26 19.17 12.40 -5.37
C SER A 26 18.69 11.33 -4.40
N ILE A 27 18.27 10.15 -4.90
CA ILE A 27 17.83 9.03 -4.08
C ILE A 27 18.96 8.56 -3.14
N ARG A 28 20.18 8.44 -3.66
CA ARG A 28 21.35 8.02 -2.86
C ARG A 28 21.78 9.03 -1.79
N SER A 29 21.37 10.28 -1.92
CA SER A 29 21.66 11.32 -0.92
C SER A 29 20.61 11.40 0.19
N THR A 30 19.52 10.65 0.09
CA THR A 30 18.48 10.56 1.12
C THR A 30 18.81 9.48 2.13
N ASP A 31 18.31 9.64 3.35
CA ASP A 31 18.30 8.62 4.38
C ASP A 31 16.88 8.12 4.66
N LEU A 32 16.75 7.16 5.54
CA LEU A 32 15.46 6.55 5.85
C LEU A 32 14.48 7.56 6.47
N GLY A 33 14.98 8.54 7.21
CA GLY A 33 14.16 9.59 7.83
C GLY A 33 13.53 10.56 6.82
N ASP A 34 14.05 10.61 5.58
CA ASP A 34 13.45 11.42 4.51
C ASP A 34 12.20 10.73 3.90
N TRP A 35 12.08 9.42 4.06
CA TRP A 35 11.03 8.60 3.44
C TRP A 35 9.95 8.15 4.41
N LEU A 36 10.29 8.00 5.70
CA LEU A 36 9.35 7.51 6.70
C LEU A 36 8.45 8.63 7.22
N PRO A 37 7.20 8.31 7.58
CA PRO A 37 6.33 9.22 8.31
C PRO A 37 6.99 9.72 9.59
N ARG A 38 6.85 11.01 9.88
CA ARG A 38 7.41 11.62 11.09
C ARG A 38 6.35 11.71 12.16
N GLU A 39 6.69 11.24 13.34
CA GLU A 39 5.90 11.39 14.55
C GLU A 39 6.46 12.54 15.40
N PHE A 40 5.58 13.24 16.09
CA PHE A 40 5.96 14.33 16.98
C PHE A 40 5.22 14.20 18.30
N GLU A 41 5.94 14.37 19.39
CA GLU A 41 5.37 14.49 20.73
C GLU A 41 5.43 15.92 21.20
N LYS A 42 4.47 16.32 22.04
CA LYS A 42 4.45 17.65 22.64
C LYS A 42 5.06 17.61 24.02
N GLU A 43 6.27 18.14 24.14
CA GLU A 43 6.97 18.28 25.41
C GLU A 43 7.07 19.74 25.80
N GLY A 44 6.55 20.11 27.00
CA GLY A 44 6.66 21.47 27.53
C GLY A 44 6.10 22.61 26.67
N GLY A 45 5.31 22.25 25.62
CA GLY A 45 4.74 23.20 24.67
C GLY A 45 5.39 23.12 23.27
N ASP A 46 6.54 22.53 23.13
CA ASP A 46 7.26 22.35 21.86
C ASP A 46 6.93 20.99 21.23
N LEU A 47 7.01 20.92 19.89
CA LEU A 47 6.90 19.67 19.15
C LEU A 47 8.30 19.07 18.97
N VAL A 48 8.50 17.89 19.55
CA VAL A 48 9.76 17.14 19.47
C VAL A 48 9.55 15.94 18.55
N ALA A 49 10.43 15.76 17.56
CA ALA A 49 10.36 14.63 16.65
C ALA A 49 10.73 13.33 17.37
N VAL A 50 9.89 12.33 17.23
CA VAL A 50 10.13 10.97 17.73
C VAL A 50 10.92 10.20 16.65
N ALA A 51 11.93 9.48 17.08
CA ALA A 51 12.72 8.65 16.16
C ALA A 51 11.88 7.48 15.65
N PRO A 52 11.84 7.21 14.33
CA PRO A 52 11.09 6.10 13.78
C PRO A 52 11.65 4.77 14.29
N ARG A 53 10.76 3.86 14.68
CA ARG A 53 11.11 2.51 15.10
C ARG A 53 11.10 1.58 13.90
N CYS A 54 12.26 1.14 13.46
CA CYS A 54 12.38 0.25 12.29
C CYS A 54 11.57 -1.04 12.44
N ALA A 55 11.36 -1.51 13.67
CA ALA A 55 10.56 -2.71 13.95
C ALA A 55 9.08 -2.59 13.57
N ASP A 56 8.57 -1.37 13.42
CA ASP A 56 7.18 -1.10 13.08
C ASP A 56 6.97 -0.86 11.57
N HIS A 57 8.04 -1.00 10.78
CA HIS A 57 8.00 -0.79 9.33
C HIS A 57 8.19 -2.11 8.59
N TYR A 58 7.26 -2.41 7.70
CA TYR A 58 7.18 -3.66 6.99
C TYR A 58 7.19 -3.43 5.48
N SER A 59 7.91 -4.28 4.78
CA SER A 59 7.85 -4.38 3.32
C SER A 59 7.11 -5.67 2.98
N PRO A 60 5.93 -5.61 2.37
CA PRO A 60 5.30 -6.79 1.80
C PRO A 60 6.19 -7.46 0.76
N ASP A 61 5.86 -8.69 0.37
CA ASP A 61 6.54 -9.35 -0.74
C ASP A 61 6.59 -8.46 -1.98
N PRO A 62 7.68 -8.50 -2.78
CA PRO A 62 7.86 -7.59 -3.92
C PRO A 62 6.70 -7.54 -4.91
N GLY A 63 5.94 -8.64 -5.04
CA GLY A 63 4.74 -8.71 -5.88
C GLY A 63 3.52 -7.99 -5.29
N LEU A 64 3.56 -7.63 -4.00
CA LEU A 64 2.48 -6.99 -3.24
C LEU A 64 2.86 -5.58 -2.75
N THR A 65 4.04 -5.10 -3.14
CA THR A 65 4.54 -3.77 -2.77
C THR A 65 4.22 -2.77 -3.87
N GLN A 66 3.67 -1.62 -3.50
CA GLN A 66 3.47 -0.48 -4.39
C GLN A 66 4.14 0.78 -3.82
N SER A 67 4.26 1.81 -4.65
CA SER A 67 4.80 3.09 -4.22
C SER A 67 3.83 3.77 -3.24
N GLY A 68 4.34 4.09 -2.07
CA GLY A 68 3.59 4.75 -1.00
C GLY A 68 4.00 4.21 0.36
N VAL A 69 3.58 4.91 1.39
CA VAL A 69 3.76 4.51 2.79
C VAL A 69 2.44 4.69 3.49
N THR A 70 1.93 3.64 4.09
CA THR A 70 0.68 3.67 4.85
C THR A 70 0.95 3.22 6.29
N SER A 71 0.55 4.04 7.25
CA SER A 71 0.65 3.74 8.68
C SER A 71 -0.73 3.54 9.27
N VAL A 72 -0.88 2.47 10.04
CA VAL A 72 -2.00 2.27 10.96
C VAL A 72 -1.50 2.62 12.35
N VAL A 73 -2.13 3.60 12.97
CA VAL A 73 -1.76 4.11 14.30
C VAL A 73 -2.86 3.77 15.29
N SER A 74 -2.48 3.25 16.43
CA SER A 74 -3.39 2.94 17.55
C SER A 74 -3.09 3.83 18.75
N LEU A 75 -4.17 4.33 19.36
CA LEU A 75 -4.15 5.18 20.53
C LEU A 75 -5.01 4.57 21.64
N ASP A 76 -4.46 4.49 22.84
CA ASP A 76 -5.25 4.13 24.03
C ASP A 76 -6.03 5.36 24.53
N LEU A 77 -7.36 5.30 24.39
CA LEU A 77 -8.23 6.39 24.86
C LEU A 77 -8.40 6.43 26.39
N ALA A 78 -8.06 5.34 27.08
CA ALA A 78 -8.09 5.30 28.54
C ALA A 78 -6.80 5.87 29.15
N ASP A 79 -5.69 5.80 28.41
CA ASP A 79 -4.41 6.41 28.80
C ASP A 79 -3.77 7.11 27.58
N VAL A 80 -4.13 8.34 27.37
CA VAL A 80 -3.61 9.18 26.27
C VAL A 80 -2.13 9.56 26.43
N THR A 81 -1.51 9.19 27.55
CA THR A 81 -0.06 9.37 27.78
C THR A 81 0.74 8.12 27.42
N ALA A 82 0.07 7.00 27.15
CA ALA A 82 0.72 5.81 26.65
C ALA A 82 1.31 6.06 25.26
N PRO A 83 2.46 5.45 24.94
CA PRO A 83 3.06 5.56 23.62
C PRO A 83 2.09 5.10 22.52
N LEU A 84 2.09 5.76 21.38
CA LEU A 84 1.36 5.33 20.20
C LEU A 84 1.84 3.94 19.76
N GLY A 85 0.90 3.04 19.51
CA GLY A 85 1.15 1.79 18.83
C GLY A 85 0.93 1.93 17.34
N GLY A 86 1.33 0.94 16.56
CA GLY A 86 1.01 0.90 15.15
C GLY A 86 2.02 0.15 14.30
N ALA A 87 1.69 0.05 13.03
CA ALA A 87 2.56 -0.55 12.03
C ALA A 87 2.46 0.20 10.70
N THR A 88 3.56 0.27 9.99
CA THR A 88 3.70 0.97 8.71
C THR A 88 4.10 -0.02 7.63
N ILE A 89 3.45 0.05 6.48
CA ILE A 89 3.79 -0.76 5.30
C ILE A 89 4.22 0.11 4.13
N LEU A 90 5.06 -0.46 3.25
CA LEU A 90 5.29 0.05 1.92
C LEU A 90 4.13 -0.36 1.02
N GLY A 91 3.20 0.56 0.83
CA GLY A 91 1.98 0.34 0.08
C GLY A 91 1.05 1.54 0.19
N ASN A 92 0.06 1.57 -0.67
CA ASN A 92 -0.95 2.62 -0.70
C ASN A 92 -2.27 2.11 -0.09
N ALA A 93 -3.12 3.01 0.39
CA ALA A 93 -4.43 2.69 0.93
C ALA A 93 -5.52 3.31 0.06
N GLU A 94 -6.42 2.46 -0.47
CA GLU A 94 -7.60 2.92 -1.22
C GLU A 94 -8.89 2.66 -0.46
N ARG A 95 -9.02 1.48 0.15
CA ARG A 95 -10.17 1.08 0.96
C ARG A 95 -9.69 0.57 2.30
N VAL A 96 -10.46 0.82 3.31
CA VAL A 96 -10.19 0.38 4.69
C VAL A 96 -11.44 -0.30 5.23
N TYR A 97 -11.27 -1.52 5.72
CA TYR A 97 -12.26 -2.24 6.51
C TYR A 97 -11.72 -2.43 7.92
N VAL A 98 -12.55 -2.25 8.92
CA VAL A 98 -12.17 -2.41 10.33
C VAL A 98 -13.27 -3.13 11.09
N ASN A 99 -12.89 -4.08 11.91
CA ASN A 99 -13.73 -4.65 12.96
C ASN A 99 -12.96 -4.64 14.31
N GLU A 100 -13.42 -5.41 15.31
CA GLU A 100 -12.80 -5.44 16.64
C GLU A 100 -11.40 -6.08 16.64
N ASP A 101 -11.11 -6.95 15.68
CA ASP A 101 -9.91 -7.79 15.64
C ASP A 101 -8.90 -7.37 14.57
N VAL A 102 -9.36 -6.74 13.47
CA VAL A 102 -8.49 -6.47 12.32
C VAL A 102 -8.75 -5.12 11.65
N VAL A 103 -7.69 -4.58 11.04
CA VAL A 103 -7.75 -3.57 10.00
C VAL A 103 -7.30 -4.21 8.69
N LEU A 104 -8.15 -4.16 7.65
CA LEU A 104 -7.78 -4.54 6.30
C LEU A 104 -7.64 -3.27 5.46
N ILE A 105 -6.50 -3.14 4.81
CA ILE A 105 -6.22 -2.06 3.88
C ILE A 105 -6.05 -2.65 2.50
N THR A 106 -6.71 -2.08 1.51
CA THR A 106 -6.62 -2.57 0.14
C THR A 106 -6.12 -1.51 -0.81
N GLN A 107 -5.49 -1.98 -1.87
CA GLN A 107 -5.06 -1.17 -3.00
C GLN A 107 -5.27 -1.93 -4.30
N THR A 108 -5.65 -1.21 -5.35
CA THR A 108 -5.80 -1.78 -6.67
C THR A 108 -4.46 -1.74 -7.40
N ASP A 109 -4.02 -2.89 -7.91
CA ASP A 109 -2.81 -3.02 -8.72
C ASP A 109 -3.17 -3.18 -10.20
N TYR A 110 -2.85 -2.15 -10.98
CA TYR A 110 -3.01 -2.17 -12.44
C TYR A 110 -1.72 -2.68 -13.06
N ARG A 111 -1.60 -3.99 -13.24
CA ARG A 111 -0.47 -4.56 -13.97
C ARG A 111 -0.66 -4.34 -15.47
N TYR A 112 -0.01 -3.32 -15.98
CA TYR A 112 0.14 -3.14 -17.42
C TYR A 112 1.10 -4.20 -17.96
N SER A 113 0.54 -5.23 -18.61
CA SER A 113 1.30 -6.10 -19.48
C SER A 113 1.10 -5.62 -20.93
N TYR A 114 2.18 -5.47 -21.68
CA TYR A 114 2.12 -5.23 -23.13
C TYR A 114 1.50 -6.43 -23.88
N ASP A 115 1.50 -7.59 -23.30
CA ASP A 115 0.74 -8.76 -23.76
C ASP A 115 -0.68 -8.64 -23.21
N ALA A 116 -1.69 -8.66 -24.04
CA ALA A 116 -3.12 -8.45 -23.83
C ALA A 116 -3.78 -9.11 -22.58
N SER A 117 -3.01 -9.50 -21.59
CA SER A 117 -3.38 -10.11 -20.32
C SER A 117 -3.17 -9.16 -19.13
N ALA A 118 -3.42 -7.87 -19.31
CA ALA A 118 -3.43 -6.95 -18.17
C ALA A 118 -4.47 -7.43 -17.15
N SER A 119 -4.00 -7.99 -16.05
CA SER A 119 -4.85 -8.46 -14.97
C SER A 119 -4.91 -7.39 -13.89
N LEU A 120 -6.11 -6.93 -13.62
CA LEU A 120 -6.41 -6.12 -12.45
C LEU A 120 -6.44 -7.04 -11.23
N GLN A 121 -5.75 -6.66 -10.16
CA GLN A 121 -5.84 -7.34 -8.88
C GLN A 121 -6.01 -6.34 -7.74
N THR A 122 -6.62 -6.78 -6.66
CA THR A 122 -6.67 -6.04 -5.40
C THR A 122 -5.72 -6.69 -4.43
N ILE A 123 -4.76 -5.92 -3.95
CA ILE A 123 -3.85 -6.31 -2.86
C ILE A 123 -4.54 -5.96 -1.55
N ILE A 124 -4.44 -6.86 -0.56
CA ILE A 124 -5.03 -6.72 0.76
C ILE A 124 -3.93 -6.88 1.79
N HIS A 125 -3.81 -5.90 2.68
CA HIS A 125 -2.91 -5.92 3.82
C HIS A 125 -3.72 -6.09 5.09
N ARG A 126 -3.31 -7.03 5.95
CA ARG A 126 -3.96 -7.32 7.23
C ARG A 126 -3.11 -6.80 8.38
N PHE A 127 -3.78 -6.11 9.29
CA PHE A 127 -3.24 -5.72 10.58
C PHE A 127 -4.15 -6.28 11.67
N ASP A 128 -3.58 -6.96 12.64
CA ASP A 128 -4.33 -7.45 13.80
C ASP A 128 -4.36 -6.40 14.90
N ILE A 129 -5.50 -6.29 15.57
CA ILE A 129 -5.73 -5.39 16.70
C ILE A 129 -5.74 -6.22 17.97
N ALA A 130 -4.91 -5.86 18.95
CA ALA A 130 -4.88 -6.46 20.27
C ALA A 130 -4.89 -5.37 21.33
N GLY A 131 -6.08 -4.96 21.75
CA GLY A 131 -6.25 -3.81 22.66
C GLY A 131 -5.79 -2.52 22.00
N SER A 132 -4.79 -1.84 22.57
CA SER A 132 -4.17 -0.63 22.01
C SER A 132 -2.99 -0.92 21.09
N ALA A 133 -2.66 -2.17 20.81
CA ALA A 133 -1.58 -2.56 19.92
C ALA A 133 -2.14 -2.96 18.54
N THR A 134 -1.45 -2.53 17.50
CA THR A 134 -1.72 -2.92 16.11
C THR A 134 -0.45 -3.45 15.49
N SER A 135 -0.52 -4.62 14.86
CA SER A 135 0.63 -5.26 14.21
C SER A 135 0.27 -5.70 12.79
N TYR A 136 1.18 -5.48 11.85
CA TYR A 136 1.03 -6.05 10.51
C TYR A 136 1.28 -7.54 10.54
N THR A 137 0.39 -8.33 9.91
CA THR A 137 0.44 -9.79 9.97
C THR A 137 0.53 -10.46 8.61
N ALA A 138 -0.13 -9.94 7.59
CA ALA A 138 -0.14 -10.59 6.28
C ALA A 138 -0.47 -9.64 5.13
N SER A 139 -0.10 -10.06 3.92
CA SER A 139 -0.60 -9.52 2.66
C SER A 139 -0.95 -10.61 1.68
N GLY A 140 -1.95 -10.36 0.87
CA GLY A 140 -2.38 -11.24 -0.21
C GLY A 140 -2.99 -10.45 -1.35
N ALA A 141 -3.33 -11.13 -2.43
CA ALA A 141 -4.00 -10.50 -3.57
C ALA A 141 -5.14 -11.36 -4.09
N VAL A 142 -6.18 -10.71 -4.56
CA VAL A 142 -7.31 -11.35 -5.25
C VAL A 142 -7.46 -10.75 -6.65
N PRO A 143 -7.88 -11.55 -7.67
CA PRO A 143 -8.18 -11.02 -8.99
C PRO A 143 -9.31 -9.99 -8.94
N GLY A 144 -9.22 -8.97 -9.80
CA GLY A 144 -10.26 -7.94 -9.93
C GLY A 144 -10.14 -6.78 -8.97
N SER A 145 -11.14 -5.92 -8.96
CA SER A 145 -11.26 -4.77 -8.07
C SER A 145 -12.42 -4.94 -7.10
N ILE A 146 -12.26 -4.42 -5.89
CA ILE A 146 -13.34 -4.29 -4.92
C ILE A 146 -14.02 -2.93 -5.10
N HIS A 147 -15.35 -2.90 -4.90
CA HIS A 147 -16.12 -1.68 -5.11
C HIS A 147 -15.98 -0.71 -3.92
N ASP A 148 -16.14 -1.23 -2.72
CA ASP A 148 -16.13 -0.46 -1.47
C ASP A 148 -15.71 -1.34 -0.27
N GLN A 149 -15.76 -0.75 0.92
CA GLN A 149 -15.42 -1.44 2.18
C GLN A 149 -16.38 -2.59 2.51
N PHE A 150 -17.63 -2.57 2.01
CA PHE A 150 -18.62 -3.63 2.25
C PHE A 150 -18.37 -4.88 1.39
N SER A 151 -17.44 -4.76 0.45
CA SER A 151 -16.92 -5.89 -0.32
C SER A 151 -15.92 -6.75 0.46
N LEU A 152 -15.63 -6.35 1.69
CA LEU A 152 -14.71 -7.02 2.62
C LEU A 152 -15.47 -7.45 3.86
N ASP A 153 -15.16 -8.64 4.35
CA ASP A 153 -15.61 -9.15 5.65
C ASP A 153 -14.50 -10.01 6.25
N GLU A 154 -14.37 -10.00 7.55
CA GLU A 154 -13.51 -10.92 8.28
C GLU A 154 -14.30 -11.58 9.40
N ARG A 155 -14.16 -12.90 9.51
CA ARG A 155 -14.76 -13.68 10.58
C ARG A 155 -13.93 -14.92 10.87
N ASP A 156 -13.65 -15.13 12.14
CA ASP A 156 -12.92 -16.31 12.64
C ASP A 156 -11.54 -16.48 11.95
N GLY A 157 -10.82 -15.38 11.69
CA GLY A 157 -9.54 -15.36 11.00
C GLY A 157 -9.61 -15.45 9.47
N ILE A 158 -10.80 -15.64 8.89
CA ILE A 158 -11.01 -15.78 7.45
C ILE A 158 -11.46 -14.47 6.84
N ILE A 159 -10.68 -13.95 5.89
CA ILE A 159 -11.05 -12.77 5.10
C ILE A 159 -11.90 -13.23 3.91
N ARG A 160 -13.07 -12.63 3.75
CA ARG A 160 -13.96 -12.82 2.61
C ARG A 160 -13.95 -11.58 1.77
N VAL A 161 -13.84 -11.77 0.45
CA VAL A 161 -13.73 -10.68 -0.51
C VAL A 161 -14.72 -10.88 -1.65
N SER A 162 -15.46 -9.83 -2.00
CA SER A 162 -16.24 -9.75 -3.22
C SER A 162 -15.54 -8.84 -4.20
N ALA A 163 -14.97 -9.39 -5.27
CA ALA A 163 -14.26 -8.64 -6.29
C ALA A 163 -14.93 -8.78 -7.66
N THR A 164 -14.77 -7.77 -8.50
CA THR A 164 -15.25 -7.76 -9.88
C THR A 164 -14.07 -7.81 -10.82
N GLU A 165 -13.98 -8.85 -11.64
CA GLU A 165 -13.04 -8.94 -12.73
C GLU A 165 -13.65 -8.30 -13.98
N GLN A 166 -12.93 -7.32 -14.56
CA GLN A 166 -13.27 -6.79 -15.88
C GLN A 166 -12.27 -7.32 -16.88
N PRO A 167 -12.70 -8.23 -17.79
CA PRO A 167 -11.82 -8.64 -18.87
C PRO A 167 -11.58 -7.44 -19.79
N TRP A 168 -10.33 -7.05 -19.93
CA TRP A 168 -9.89 -6.07 -20.93
C TRP A 168 -9.95 -6.73 -22.31
N GLY A 169 -11.09 -6.60 -22.99
CA GLY A 169 -11.31 -7.13 -24.33
C GLY A 169 -12.76 -6.89 -24.78
N ARG A 170 -12.95 -6.73 -26.07
CA ARG A 170 -14.29 -6.56 -26.69
C ARG A 170 -15.20 -7.75 -26.34
N GLY A 171 -16.10 -7.55 -25.40
CA GLY A 171 -17.08 -8.54 -25.02
C GLY A 171 -17.10 -8.76 -23.51
N GLY A 172 -17.52 -7.74 -22.75
CA GLY A 172 -17.57 -7.80 -21.31
C GLY A 172 -18.60 -8.80 -20.78
N GLY A 173 -18.13 -9.87 -20.18
CA GLY A 173 -18.88 -10.64 -19.19
C GLY A 173 -18.35 -10.25 -17.81
N VAL A 174 -19.22 -9.90 -16.87
CA VAL A 174 -18.86 -9.78 -15.46
C VAL A 174 -18.75 -11.19 -14.90
N THR A 175 -17.54 -11.59 -14.55
CA THR A 175 -17.34 -12.86 -13.83
C THR A 175 -17.23 -12.50 -12.33
N ILE A 176 -18.16 -13.02 -11.54
CA ILE A 176 -18.08 -12.93 -10.08
C ILE A 176 -17.30 -14.17 -9.63
N SER A 177 -16.06 -13.98 -9.22
CA SER A 177 -15.30 -15.07 -8.61
C SER A 177 -15.67 -15.19 -7.13
N PRO A 178 -16.00 -16.40 -6.62
CA PRO A 178 -16.17 -16.60 -5.19
C PRO A 178 -14.86 -16.32 -4.47
N GLY A 179 -14.94 -15.58 -3.36
CA GLY A 179 -13.78 -15.13 -2.60
C GLY A 179 -12.83 -16.28 -2.24
N ILE A 180 -11.55 -16.03 -2.40
CA ILE A 180 -10.48 -16.91 -1.94
C ILE A 180 -10.20 -16.58 -0.48
N ALA A 181 -10.32 -17.57 0.40
CA ALA A 181 -9.86 -17.43 1.77
C ALA A 181 -8.32 -17.32 1.77
N VAL A 182 -7.78 -16.26 2.35
CA VAL A 182 -6.34 -16.14 2.58
C VAL A 182 -6.09 -16.65 3.99
N ASP A 183 -5.57 -17.88 4.11
CA ASP A 183 -5.17 -18.43 5.38
C ASP A 183 -3.98 -17.64 5.92
N ALA A 184 -4.08 -17.20 7.19
CA ALA A 184 -2.93 -16.66 7.89
C ALA A 184 -1.91 -17.80 8.13
N PRO A 185 -0.61 -17.58 7.93
CA PRO A 185 0.39 -18.57 8.29
C PRO A 185 0.35 -18.82 9.79
N ALA A 186 0.40 -20.11 10.15
CA ALA A 186 0.43 -20.59 11.53
C ALA A 186 1.75 -20.22 12.24
#